data_d55f0c3cdd0c84b63d33255d8b55c359
#
_entry.id   d55f0c3cdd0c84b63d33255d8b55c359
#
_cell.length_a   1.000
_cell.length_b   1.000
_cell.length_c   1.000
_cell.angle_alpha   90.00
_cell.angle_beta   90.00
_cell.angle_gamma   90.00
#
_symmetry.space_group_name_H-M   'P 1'
#
loop_
_entity.id
_entity.type
_entity.pdbx_description
1 polymer ?
#
loop_
_entity_poly.entity_id
_entity_poly.type
_entity_poly.pdbx_seq_one_letter_code
_entity_poly.pdbx_strand_id
1 'polypeptide(L)'
;MMSTKRWVLIGAASAVVLVALVVGALVMSTGAGRGSAASSAAPTTVVVVFAMAGEDGVQAAQLVAAVDVATGAFELRETSATVSIPGTSYSRLRDAYPFGGAQAVAAALGGGSIAAGTGWVDVSQEAWQRLLASGVDVTIPEAFQTFDDVAERYSDFEVGVQHVAVEDLRGLVNGVAYLAPDSRQTILNALAKASLRAMASATPSQGVLTSLTTEQWTGFAKALAKN
;
A
#
# COMPACT_ATOMS: atom_id res chain seq x y z
N MET A 1 -6.20 43.52 40.17
CA MET A 1 -5.33 42.31 40.16
C MET A 1 -5.73 41.46 38.98
N MET A 2 -5.10 41.61 37.85
CA MET A 2 -5.36 40.85 36.60
C MET A 2 -4.36 39.71 36.48
N SER A 3 -4.88 38.51 36.28
CA SER A 3 -4.20 37.22 36.31
C SER A 3 -3.25 37.04 35.12
N THR A 4 -1.96 36.80 35.42
CA THR A 4 -0.81 36.60 34.52
C THR A 4 -0.71 35.16 33.96
N LYS A 5 -1.79 34.43 33.80
CA LYS A 5 -1.77 32.99 33.43
C LYS A 5 -2.15 32.66 31.99
N ARG A 6 -2.24 33.63 31.06
CA ARG A 6 -2.72 33.37 29.70
C ARG A 6 -1.68 33.40 28.58
N TRP A 7 -0.38 33.57 28.85
CA TRP A 7 0.63 33.75 27.81
C TRP A 7 1.60 32.57 27.58
N VAL A 8 1.42 31.45 28.30
CA VAL A 8 2.37 30.31 28.16
C VAL A 8 1.91 29.25 27.14
N LEU A 9 0.67 29.31 26.64
CA LEU A 9 0.13 28.26 25.76
C LEU A 9 0.26 28.53 24.25
N ILE A 10 0.77 29.70 23.84
CA ILE A 10 0.91 30.02 22.40
C ILE A 10 2.32 29.73 21.87
N GLY A 11 3.31 29.51 22.73
CA GLY A 11 4.70 29.28 22.35
C GLY A 11 5.03 27.82 21.95
N ALA A 12 4.22 26.85 22.37
CA ALA A 12 4.52 25.42 22.15
C ALA A 12 4.03 24.85 20.81
N ALA A 13 3.02 25.50 20.20
CA ALA A 13 2.45 25.02 18.95
C ALA A 13 3.30 25.39 17.70
N SER A 14 4.09 26.45 17.78
CA SER A 14 4.89 26.94 16.63
C SER A 14 6.19 26.14 16.42
N ALA A 15 6.73 25.48 17.44
CA ALA A 15 7.99 24.73 17.35
C ALA A 15 7.81 23.37 16.67
N VAL A 16 6.65 22.73 16.82
CA VAL A 16 6.38 21.41 16.25
C VAL A 16 6.18 21.48 14.73
N VAL A 17 5.55 22.54 14.24
CA VAL A 17 5.31 22.73 12.78
C VAL A 17 6.62 23.00 12.02
N LEU A 18 7.58 23.70 12.66
CA LEU A 18 8.89 24.02 12.04
C LEU A 18 9.80 22.77 11.94
N VAL A 19 9.73 21.86 12.88
CA VAL A 19 10.50 20.59 12.84
C VAL A 19 9.95 19.66 11.75
N ALA A 20 8.62 19.59 11.58
CA ALA A 20 8.02 18.77 10.53
C ALA A 20 8.36 19.30 9.12
N LEU A 21 8.44 20.62 8.92
CA LEU A 21 8.82 21.22 7.62
C LEU A 21 10.31 21.03 7.32
N VAL A 22 11.19 21.07 8.30
CA VAL A 22 12.65 20.89 8.10
C VAL A 22 12.96 19.41 7.83
N VAL A 23 12.30 18.47 8.50
CA VAL A 23 12.45 17.03 8.23
C VAL A 23 11.89 16.68 6.86
N GLY A 24 10.73 17.22 6.47
CA GLY A 24 10.15 17.03 5.13
C GLY A 24 11.04 17.59 4.00
N ALA A 25 11.65 18.76 4.20
CA ALA A 25 12.55 19.37 3.21
C ALA A 25 13.90 18.62 3.13
N LEU A 26 14.40 18.06 4.24
CA LEU A 26 15.65 17.29 4.24
C LEU A 26 15.48 15.94 3.53
N VAL A 27 14.33 15.28 3.68
CA VAL A 27 14.03 14.03 2.97
C VAL A 27 13.87 14.29 1.47
N MET A 28 13.29 15.42 1.06
CA MET A 28 13.20 15.77 -0.37
C MET A 28 14.53 16.18 -1.00
N SER A 29 15.49 16.73 -0.24
CA SER A 29 16.78 17.16 -0.79
C SER A 29 17.84 16.07 -0.84
N THR A 30 17.71 14.99 -0.05
CA THR A 30 18.64 13.86 -0.11
C THR A 30 18.18 12.75 -1.07
N GLY A 31 16.91 12.77 -1.49
CA GLY A 31 16.35 11.82 -2.47
C GLY A 31 16.63 12.16 -3.95
N ALA A 32 17.21 13.33 -4.24
CA ALA A 32 17.65 13.71 -5.59
C ALA A 32 19.09 13.23 -5.89
N GLY A 33 19.41 12.00 -5.51
CA GLY A 33 20.71 11.43 -5.69
C GLY A 33 20.70 10.09 -6.37
N ARG A 34 20.96 10.10 -7.69
CA ARG A 34 21.25 8.95 -8.55
C ARG A 34 20.06 8.06 -8.86
N GLY A 35 19.30 8.48 -9.87
CA GLY A 35 18.55 7.54 -10.68
C GLY A 35 19.51 6.42 -11.10
N SER A 36 19.36 5.25 -10.50
CA SER A 36 19.84 4.03 -11.12
C SER A 36 19.28 4.06 -12.54
N ALA A 37 20.14 4.09 -13.53
CA ALA A 37 19.75 3.98 -14.93
C ALA A 37 18.75 2.83 -14.98
N ALA A 38 17.51 3.15 -15.35
CA ALA A 38 16.46 2.15 -15.48
C ALA A 38 17.08 1.08 -16.40
N SER A 39 17.17 -0.15 -15.90
CA SER A 39 17.63 -1.28 -16.70
C SER A 39 16.80 -1.24 -17.98
N SER A 40 17.43 -1.16 -19.14
CA SER A 40 16.74 -1.10 -20.43
C SER A 40 15.97 -2.39 -20.74
N ALA A 41 16.19 -3.43 -19.96
CA ALA A 41 15.45 -4.69 -20.03
C ALA A 41 14.07 -4.52 -19.36
N ALA A 42 13.03 -5.02 -20.04
CA ALA A 42 11.68 -5.07 -19.48
C ALA A 42 11.69 -5.92 -18.20
N PRO A 43 10.96 -5.51 -17.14
CA PRO A 43 10.88 -6.30 -15.94
C PRO A 43 10.17 -7.64 -16.21
N THR A 44 10.63 -8.68 -15.55
CA THR A 44 9.99 -10.01 -15.56
C THR A 44 8.97 -10.13 -14.41
N THR A 45 9.19 -9.38 -13.34
CA THR A 45 8.31 -9.34 -12.17
C THR A 45 7.99 -7.89 -11.83
N VAL A 46 6.75 -7.63 -11.44
CA VAL A 46 6.31 -6.33 -10.93
C VAL A 46 5.75 -6.51 -9.53
N VAL A 47 6.33 -5.79 -8.57
CA VAL A 47 5.79 -5.71 -7.20
C VAL A 47 4.74 -4.61 -7.17
N VAL A 48 3.49 -5.00 -6.96
CA VAL A 48 2.35 -4.08 -6.82
C VAL A 48 2.05 -3.92 -5.33
N VAL A 49 2.04 -2.70 -4.86
CA VAL A 49 1.76 -2.35 -3.47
C VAL A 49 0.50 -1.49 -3.42
N PHE A 50 -0.49 -1.97 -2.70
CA PHE A 50 -1.69 -1.22 -2.35
C PHE A 50 -1.52 -0.69 -0.93
N ALA A 51 -1.43 0.63 -0.82
CA ALA A 51 -1.18 1.30 0.44
C ALA A 51 -2.47 1.88 1.02
N MET A 52 -2.58 1.82 2.33
CA MET A 52 -3.69 2.41 3.08
C MET A 52 -3.20 2.77 4.48
N ALA A 53 -3.80 3.80 5.09
CA ALA A 53 -3.54 4.11 6.48
C ALA A 53 -4.00 2.96 7.39
N GLY A 54 -3.12 2.52 8.28
CA GLY A 54 -3.45 1.60 9.35
C GLY A 54 -4.28 2.26 10.45
N GLU A 55 -4.55 1.52 11.53
CA GLU A 55 -5.26 2.03 12.71
C GLU A 55 -4.53 3.21 13.40
N ASP A 56 -3.21 3.27 13.25
CA ASP A 56 -2.35 4.35 13.74
C ASP A 56 -2.32 5.59 12.81
N GLY A 57 -3.08 5.59 11.71
CA GLY A 57 -3.10 6.64 10.71
C GLY A 57 -1.85 6.67 9.81
N VAL A 58 -0.88 5.78 10.02
CA VAL A 58 0.33 5.71 9.20
C VAL A 58 0.06 4.93 7.92
N GLN A 59 0.45 5.49 6.78
CA GLN A 59 0.37 4.78 5.50
C GLN A 59 1.32 3.58 5.51
N ALA A 60 0.79 2.41 5.22
CA ALA A 60 1.53 1.16 5.19
C ALA A 60 1.13 0.31 3.98
N ALA A 61 1.99 -0.62 3.57
CA ALA A 61 1.64 -1.62 2.59
C ALA A 61 0.63 -2.60 3.20
N GLN A 62 -0.60 -2.57 2.72
CA GLN A 62 -1.67 -3.45 3.21
C GLN A 62 -1.83 -4.70 2.36
N LEU A 63 -1.58 -4.57 1.05
CA LEU A 63 -1.61 -5.69 0.11
C LEU A 63 -0.39 -5.58 -0.80
N VAL A 64 0.40 -6.64 -0.88
CA VAL A 64 1.59 -6.70 -1.72
C VAL A 64 1.50 -7.93 -2.62
N ALA A 65 1.52 -7.73 -3.93
CA ALA A 65 1.50 -8.78 -4.92
C ALA A 65 2.75 -8.75 -5.80
N ALA A 66 3.43 -9.89 -5.95
CA ALA A 66 4.47 -10.07 -6.96
C ALA A 66 3.82 -10.68 -8.20
N VAL A 67 3.82 -9.95 -9.31
CA VAL A 67 3.15 -10.33 -10.55
C VAL A 67 4.19 -10.70 -11.60
N ASP A 68 4.05 -11.89 -12.20
CA ASP A 68 4.81 -12.32 -13.37
C ASP A 68 4.28 -11.60 -14.63
N VAL A 69 5.13 -10.86 -15.32
CA VAL A 69 4.72 -10.02 -16.44
C VAL A 69 4.36 -10.82 -17.69
N ALA A 70 4.88 -12.04 -17.84
CA ALA A 70 4.60 -12.86 -19.02
C ALA A 70 3.22 -13.51 -18.94
N THR A 71 2.83 -13.98 -17.74
CA THR A 71 1.61 -14.74 -17.52
C THR A 71 0.50 -13.93 -16.87
N GLY A 72 0.81 -12.87 -16.13
CA GLY A 72 -0.08 -12.14 -15.25
C GLY A 72 -0.32 -12.83 -13.91
N ALA A 73 0.15 -14.06 -13.72
CA ALA A 73 0.03 -14.76 -12.44
C ALA A 73 0.65 -13.94 -11.31
N PHE A 74 0.02 -13.98 -10.14
CA PHE A 74 0.53 -13.24 -8.98
C PHE A 74 0.66 -14.14 -7.76
N GLU A 75 1.55 -13.75 -6.89
CA GLU A 75 1.74 -14.32 -5.56
C GLU A 75 1.64 -13.20 -4.52
N LEU A 76 0.79 -13.39 -3.51
CA LEU A 76 0.73 -12.46 -2.38
C LEU A 76 1.96 -12.62 -1.50
N ARG A 77 2.51 -11.48 -1.09
CA ARG A 77 3.57 -11.39 -0.08
C ARG A 77 2.96 -11.04 1.25
N GLU A 78 3.29 -11.81 2.24
CA GLU A 78 2.79 -11.56 3.60
C GLU A 78 3.36 -10.24 4.13
N THR A 79 2.50 -9.28 4.44
CA THR A 79 2.89 -7.93 4.88
C THR A 79 3.51 -7.92 6.29
N SER A 80 3.26 -8.98 7.09
CA SER A 80 3.90 -9.22 8.38
C SER A 80 5.25 -9.95 8.27
N ALA A 81 5.66 -10.42 7.08
CA ALA A 81 6.91 -11.12 6.88
C ALA A 81 8.11 -10.29 7.36
N THR A 82 9.05 -10.97 8.01
CA THR A 82 10.29 -10.35 8.48
C THR A 82 11.22 -10.10 7.29
N VAL A 83 11.62 -8.84 7.13
CA VAL A 83 12.50 -8.37 6.05
C VAL A 83 13.56 -7.42 6.61
N SER A 84 14.62 -7.18 5.84
CA SER A 84 15.60 -6.14 6.16
C SER A 84 15.17 -4.82 5.53
N ILE A 85 15.02 -3.78 6.36
CA ILE A 85 14.73 -2.40 5.91
C ILE A 85 15.95 -1.55 6.26
N PRO A 86 16.83 -1.25 5.28
CA PRO A 86 18.09 -0.57 5.55
C PRO A 86 17.92 0.76 6.29
N GLY A 87 18.78 0.99 7.29
CA GLY A 87 18.78 2.24 8.06
C GLY A 87 17.68 2.37 9.11
N THR A 88 16.91 1.30 9.37
CA THR A 88 15.82 1.31 10.34
C THR A 88 15.91 0.13 11.31
N SER A 89 15.15 0.20 12.42
CA SER A 89 14.90 -0.93 13.33
C SER A 89 13.62 -1.72 12.97
N TYR A 90 12.89 -1.29 11.98
CA TYR A 90 11.67 -1.98 11.52
C TYR A 90 12.04 -3.22 10.72
N SER A 91 11.23 -4.26 10.84
CA SER A 91 11.52 -5.56 10.23
C SER A 91 10.32 -6.23 9.57
N ARG A 92 9.15 -5.59 9.51
CA ARG A 92 7.99 -6.13 8.78
C ARG A 92 7.91 -5.51 7.39
N LEU A 93 7.51 -6.30 6.40
CA LEU A 93 7.40 -5.83 5.02
C LEU A 93 6.50 -4.59 4.89
N ARG A 94 5.37 -4.55 5.61
CA ARG A 94 4.45 -3.39 5.63
C ARG A 94 5.12 -2.10 6.08
N ASP A 95 6.08 -2.21 6.99
CA ASP A 95 6.75 -1.07 7.60
C ASP A 95 7.83 -0.46 6.68
N ALA A 96 8.13 -1.10 5.55
CA ALA A 96 9.03 -0.54 4.54
C ALA A 96 8.37 0.63 3.77
N TYR A 97 7.05 0.63 3.66
CA TYR A 97 6.32 1.60 2.83
C TYR A 97 6.58 3.08 3.21
N PRO A 98 6.56 3.51 4.49
CA PRO A 98 6.83 4.89 4.87
C PRO A 98 8.22 5.40 4.47
N PHE A 99 9.17 4.51 4.15
CA PHE A 99 10.56 4.86 3.82
C PHE A 99 10.82 5.02 2.31
N GLY A 100 9.80 4.91 1.46
CA GLY A 100 9.95 5.14 0.02
C GLY A 100 8.89 4.44 -0.83
N GLY A 101 7.68 4.23 -0.30
CA GLY A 101 6.56 3.67 -1.03
C GLY A 101 6.82 2.25 -1.53
N ALA A 102 6.24 1.90 -2.67
CA ALA A 102 6.42 0.58 -3.27
C ALA A 102 7.88 0.28 -3.66
N GLN A 103 8.69 1.29 -3.92
CA GLN A 103 10.12 1.11 -4.18
C GLN A 103 10.84 0.51 -2.96
N ALA A 104 10.58 1.03 -1.77
CA ALA A 104 11.17 0.52 -0.54
C ALA A 104 10.67 -0.90 -0.20
N VAL A 105 9.39 -1.19 -0.46
CA VAL A 105 8.82 -2.53 -0.30
C VAL A 105 9.49 -3.53 -1.26
N ALA A 106 9.66 -3.16 -2.55
CA ALA A 106 10.35 -4.00 -3.52
C ALA A 106 11.83 -4.23 -3.15
N ALA A 107 12.51 -3.22 -2.61
CA ALA A 107 13.88 -3.35 -2.13
C ALA A 107 13.96 -4.27 -0.90
N ALA A 108 13.02 -4.15 0.04
CA ALA A 108 12.96 -5.01 1.22
C ALA A 108 12.74 -6.50 0.85
N LEU A 109 11.89 -6.77 -0.15
CA LEU A 109 11.70 -8.12 -0.70
C LEU A 109 12.98 -8.67 -1.36
N GLY A 110 13.81 -7.81 -1.93
CA GLY A 110 15.09 -8.15 -2.54
C GLY A 110 16.28 -8.14 -1.55
N GLY A 111 16.04 -8.15 -0.24
CA GLY A 111 17.09 -8.17 0.79
C GLY A 111 17.82 -6.83 0.98
N GLY A 112 17.16 -5.71 0.67
CA GLY A 112 17.68 -4.35 0.84
C GLY A 112 17.98 -3.61 -0.47
N SER A 113 17.82 -4.28 -1.62
CA SER A 113 17.93 -3.68 -2.95
C SER A 113 16.90 -4.29 -3.89
N ILE A 114 16.45 -3.52 -4.89
CA ILE A 114 15.54 -4.05 -5.91
C ILE A 114 16.27 -5.09 -6.73
N ALA A 115 15.73 -6.31 -6.79
CA ALA A 115 16.30 -7.38 -7.59
C ALA A 115 16.28 -7.03 -9.09
N ALA A 116 17.30 -7.49 -9.84
CA ALA A 116 17.36 -7.27 -11.29
C ALA A 116 16.09 -7.83 -11.97
N GLY A 117 15.56 -7.11 -12.95
CA GLY A 117 14.33 -7.48 -13.64
C GLY A 117 13.04 -7.29 -12.82
N THR A 118 13.10 -6.58 -11.69
CA THR A 118 11.92 -6.24 -10.88
C THR A 118 11.52 -4.79 -11.11
N GLY A 119 10.26 -4.58 -11.52
CA GLY A 119 9.59 -3.29 -11.50
C GLY A 119 8.72 -3.14 -10.26
N TRP A 120 8.18 -1.95 -10.02
CA TRP A 120 7.23 -1.71 -8.95
C TRP A 120 6.09 -0.78 -9.38
N VAL A 121 4.95 -0.95 -8.74
CA VAL A 121 3.76 -0.09 -8.86
C VAL A 121 3.27 0.23 -7.46
N ASP A 122 3.07 1.49 -7.19
CA ASP A 122 2.55 2.05 -5.95
C ASP A 122 1.12 2.55 -6.19
N VAL A 123 0.17 2.03 -5.43
CA VAL A 123 -1.24 2.40 -5.50
C VAL A 123 -1.64 3.02 -4.17
N SER A 124 -1.83 4.34 -4.16
CA SER A 124 -2.31 5.03 -2.97
C SER A 124 -3.72 4.59 -2.57
N GLN A 125 -4.11 4.88 -1.34
CA GLN A 125 -5.46 4.58 -0.84
C GLN A 125 -6.54 5.14 -1.77
N GLU A 126 -6.44 6.39 -2.19
CA GLU A 126 -7.43 7.04 -3.04
C GLU A 126 -7.47 6.42 -4.45
N ALA A 127 -6.31 6.00 -4.97
CA ALA A 127 -6.25 5.29 -6.25
C ALA A 127 -6.88 3.91 -6.12
N TRP A 128 -6.60 3.19 -5.04
CA TRP A 128 -7.18 1.87 -4.78
C TRP A 128 -8.70 1.95 -4.64
N GLN A 129 -9.22 2.92 -3.89
CA GLN A 129 -10.65 3.17 -3.78
C GLN A 129 -11.31 3.51 -5.13
N ARG A 130 -10.63 4.28 -5.99
CA ARG A 130 -11.13 4.55 -7.35
C ARG A 130 -11.13 3.30 -8.23
N LEU A 131 -10.10 2.46 -8.14
CA LEU A 131 -10.05 1.19 -8.88
C LEU A 131 -11.21 0.27 -8.50
N LEU A 132 -11.62 0.27 -7.25
CA LEU A 132 -12.70 -0.54 -6.70
C LEU A 132 -13.98 0.27 -6.44
N ALA A 133 -14.23 1.34 -7.19
CA ALA A 133 -15.37 2.24 -6.96
C ALA A 133 -16.74 1.55 -7.06
N SER A 134 -16.84 0.44 -7.82
CA SER A 134 -18.05 -0.40 -7.86
C SER A 134 -18.14 -1.42 -6.74
N GLY A 135 -17.24 -1.39 -5.75
CA GLY A 135 -17.13 -2.45 -4.75
C GLY A 135 -16.40 -3.69 -5.27
N VAL A 136 -16.30 -4.70 -4.42
CA VAL A 136 -15.66 -5.98 -4.72
C VAL A 136 -16.42 -7.14 -4.09
N ASP A 137 -16.61 -8.22 -4.86
CA ASP A 137 -17.18 -9.45 -4.32
C ASP A 137 -16.08 -10.28 -3.66
N VAL A 138 -16.24 -10.56 -2.37
CA VAL A 138 -15.29 -11.31 -1.54
C VAL A 138 -16.01 -12.44 -0.84
N THR A 139 -15.40 -13.62 -0.83
CA THR A 139 -15.86 -14.72 0.03
C THR A 139 -15.30 -14.54 1.42
N ILE A 140 -16.17 -14.40 2.41
CA ILE A 140 -15.85 -14.29 3.83
C ILE A 140 -15.97 -15.68 4.47
N PRO A 141 -14.87 -16.34 4.86
CA PRO A 141 -14.92 -17.71 5.41
C PRO A 141 -15.42 -17.77 6.85
N GLU A 142 -15.19 -16.72 7.63
CA GLU A 142 -15.64 -16.57 9.02
C GLU A 142 -16.12 -15.16 9.26
N ALA A 143 -17.22 -15.00 10.02
CA ALA A 143 -17.79 -13.69 10.32
C ALA A 143 -16.87 -12.89 11.23
N PHE A 144 -16.77 -11.60 10.98
CA PHE A 144 -16.04 -10.68 11.86
C PHE A 144 -16.62 -9.27 11.77
N GLN A 145 -16.32 -8.48 12.79
CA GLN A 145 -16.65 -7.06 12.86
C GLN A 145 -15.34 -6.28 13.04
N THR A 146 -15.26 -5.14 12.42
CA THR A 146 -14.14 -4.21 12.58
C THR A 146 -14.64 -2.79 12.78
N PHE A 147 -13.88 -2.00 13.52
CA PHE A 147 -14.15 -0.58 13.69
C PHE A 147 -13.21 0.23 12.80
N ASP A 148 -13.76 1.09 11.97
CA ASP A 148 -13.00 2.08 11.20
C ASP A 148 -12.95 3.37 12.01
N ASP A 149 -11.79 3.69 12.57
CA ASP A 149 -11.55 4.86 13.42
C ASP A 149 -11.57 6.20 12.66
N VAL A 150 -11.41 6.17 11.32
CA VAL A 150 -11.51 7.36 10.48
C VAL A 150 -12.95 7.63 10.07
N ALA A 151 -13.69 6.57 9.73
CA ALA A 151 -15.10 6.67 9.41
C ALA A 151 -15.99 6.67 10.66
N GLU A 152 -15.42 6.42 11.85
CA GLU A 152 -16.10 6.32 13.16
C GLU A 152 -17.29 5.36 13.12
N ARG A 153 -17.13 4.22 12.44
CA ARG A 153 -18.21 3.23 12.28
C ARG A 153 -17.71 1.79 12.35
N TYR A 154 -18.63 0.90 12.70
CA TYR A 154 -18.44 -0.54 12.56
C TYR A 154 -18.80 -0.99 11.15
N SER A 155 -18.04 -1.95 10.64
CA SER A 155 -18.37 -2.73 9.44
C SER A 155 -18.48 -4.19 9.85
N ASP A 156 -19.60 -4.84 9.49
CA ASP A 156 -19.89 -6.24 9.77
C ASP A 156 -19.69 -7.06 8.50
N PHE A 157 -18.95 -8.17 8.63
CA PHE A 157 -18.67 -9.09 7.54
C PHE A 157 -19.21 -10.48 7.90
N GLU A 158 -20.28 -10.89 7.24
CA GLU A 158 -20.95 -12.18 7.45
C GLU A 158 -20.29 -13.28 6.62
N VAL A 159 -20.48 -14.55 7.01
CA VAL A 159 -19.98 -15.69 6.24
C VAL A 159 -20.67 -15.79 4.88
N GLY A 160 -19.91 -16.05 3.84
CA GLY A 160 -20.41 -16.21 2.47
C GLY A 160 -19.84 -15.20 1.48
N VAL A 161 -20.40 -15.16 0.29
CA VAL A 161 -20.03 -14.16 -0.72
C VAL A 161 -20.72 -12.84 -0.40
N GLN A 162 -19.92 -11.79 -0.24
CA GLN A 162 -20.43 -10.46 0.03
C GLN A 162 -19.90 -9.46 -0.98
N HIS A 163 -20.74 -8.52 -1.35
CA HIS A 163 -20.33 -7.32 -2.09
C HIS A 163 -19.87 -6.28 -1.09
N VAL A 164 -18.56 -6.08 -0.99
CA VAL A 164 -17.94 -5.11 -0.10
C VAL A 164 -17.87 -3.77 -0.82
N ALA A 165 -18.56 -2.77 -0.29
CA ALA A 165 -18.54 -1.41 -0.81
C ALA A 165 -17.16 -0.76 -0.58
N VAL A 166 -16.81 0.22 -1.41
CA VAL A 166 -15.49 0.89 -1.35
C VAL A 166 -15.24 1.58 -0.01
N GLU A 167 -16.27 2.07 0.65
CA GLU A 167 -16.21 2.69 1.97
C GLU A 167 -15.90 1.68 3.10
N ASP A 168 -16.18 0.38 2.90
CA ASP A 168 -15.88 -0.69 3.84
C ASP A 168 -14.52 -1.35 3.59
N LEU A 169 -13.86 -0.98 2.49
CA LEU A 169 -12.58 -1.57 2.10
C LEU A 169 -11.52 -1.44 3.20
N ARG A 170 -11.45 -0.30 3.87
CA ARG A 170 -10.51 -0.08 4.97
C ARG A 170 -10.82 -1.00 6.15
N GLY A 171 -12.09 -1.10 6.53
CA GLY A 171 -12.54 -2.01 7.58
C GLY A 171 -12.19 -3.46 7.24
N LEU A 172 -12.45 -3.90 6.01
CA LEU A 172 -12.09 -5.24 5.53
C LEU A 172 -10.58 -5.49 5.69
N VAL A 173 -9.75 -4.59 5.14
CA VAL A 173 -8.28 -4.75 5.11
C VAL A 173 -7.68 -4.76 6.51
N ASN A 174 -8.15 -3.90 7.41
CA ASN A 174 -7.68 -3.88 8.80
C ASN A 174 -8.19 -5.09 9.58
N GLY A 175 -9.44 -5.48 9.39
CA GLY A 175 -10.07 -6.60 10.11
C GLY A 175 -9.47 -7.97 9.76
N VAL A 176 -9.06 -8.20 8.51
CA VAL A 176 -8.46 -9.49 8.11
C VAL A 176 -7.19 -9.85 8.87
N ALA A 177 -6.50 -8.87 9.47
CA ALA A 177 -5.29 -9.12 10.27
C ALA A 177 -5.57 -9.99 11.50
N TYR A 178 -6.80 -10.00 12.01
CA TYR A 178 -7.23 -10.72 13.21
C TYR A 178 -7.83 -12.10 12.92
N LEU A 179 -8.00 -12.46 11.64
CA LEU A 179 -8.57 -13.75 11.23
C LEU A 179 -7.54 -14.87 11.22
N ALA A 180 -8.04 -16.12 11.20
CA ALA A 180 -7.22 -17.29 10.98
C ALA A 180 -6.44 -17.16 9.66
N PRO A 181 -5.20 -17.72 9.55
CA PRO A 181 -4.36 -17.56 8.37
C PRO A 181 -5.04 -17.91 7.04
N ASP A 182 -5.77 -19.02 6.99
CA ASP A 182 -6.46 -19.48 5.77
C ASP A 182 -7.61 -18.55 5.38
N SER A 183 -8.39 -18.07 6.36
CA SER A 183 -9.47 -17.09 6.14
C SER A 183 -8.91 -15.78 5.61
N ARG A 184 -7.85 -15.28 6.24
CA ARG A 184 -7.12 -14.09 5.79
C ARG A 184 -6.63 -14.25 4.35
N GLN A 185 -5.96 -15.34 4.04
CA GLN A 185 -5.41 -15.61 2.70
C GLN A 185 -6.51 -15.65 1.63
N THR A 186 -7.66 -16.25 1.94
CA THR A 186 -8.82 -16.33 1.05
C THR A 186 -9.31 -14.91 0.69
N ILE A 187 -9.53 -14.07 1.69
CA ILE A 187 -10.01 -12.71 1.50
C ILE A 187 -8.99 -11.86 0.74
N LEU A 188 -7.71 -11.91 1.15
CA LEU A 188 -6.66 -11.12 0.50
C LEU A 188 -6.42 -11.56 -0.95
N ASN A 189 -6.53 -12.84 -1.28
CA ASN A 189 -6.43 -13.33 -2.66
C ASN A 189 -7.58 -12.79 -3.53
N ALA A 190 -8.82 -12.82 -3.02
CA ALA A 190 -9.97 -12.27 -3.74
C ALA A 190 -9.80 -10.77 -3.99
N LEU A 191 -9.39 -10.04 -2.95
CA LEU A 191 -9.15 -8.59 -3.04
C LEU A 191 -8.02 -8.25 -4.01
N ALA A 192 -6.88 -8.99 -3.95
CA ALA A 192 -5.76 -8.81 -4.86
C ALA A 192 -6.18 -9.05 -6.32
N LYS A 193 -6.90 -10.15 -6.56
CA LYS A 193 -7.39 -10.49 -7.90
C LYS A 193 -8.28 -9.39 -8.47
N ALA A 194 -9.23 -8.89 -7.69
CA ALA A 194 -10.12 -7.81 -8.10
C ALA A 194 -9.35 -6.52 -8.38
N SER A 195 -8.42 -6.14 -7.48
CA SER A 195 -7.61 -4.94 -7.60
C SER A 195 -6.69 -4.98 -8.83
N LEU A 196 -6.01 -6.09 -9.06
CA LEU A 196 -5.13 -6.29 -10.22
C LEU A 196 -5.93 -6.29 -11.53
N ARG A 197 -7.12 -6.91 -11.54
CA ARG A 197 -8.02 -6.89 -12.70
C ARG A 197 -8.51 -5.47 -13.01
N ALA A 198 -8.88 -4.69 -11.99
CA ALA A 198 -9.25 -3.28 -12.17
C ALA A 198 -8.10 -2.46 -12.76
N MET A 199 -6.85 -2.73 -12.32
CA MET A 199 -5.66 -2.09 -12.88
C MET A 199 -5.41 -2.43 -14.35
N ALA A 200 -5.84 -3.57 -14.84
CA ALA A 200 -5.68 -3.94 -16.26
C ALA A 200 -6.34 -2.93 -17.22
N SER A 201 -7.39 -2.26 -16.77
CA SER A 201 -8.11 -1.23 -17.52
C SER A 201 -7.69 0.19 -17.15
N ALA A 202 -6.78 0.36 -16.18
CA ALA A 202 -6.35 1.66 -15.70
C ALA A 202 -5.14 2.18 -16.47
N THR A 203 -5.04 3.50 -16.56
CA THR A 203 -3.80 4.19 -16.94
C THR A 203 -3.13 4.75 -15.67
N PRO A 204 -1.78 4.81 -15.60
CA PRO A 204 -1.12 5.52 -14.51
C PRO A 204 -1.67 6.94 -14.38
N SER A 205 -2.20 7.26 -13.23
CA SER A 205 -2.87 8.52 -12.94
C SER A 205 -2.52 8.99 -11.53
N GLN A 206 -3.15 10.06 -11.04
CA GLN A 206 -2.94 10.50 -9.65
C GLN A 206 -3.10 9.35 -8.67
N GLY A 207 -2.09 9.15 -7.82
CA GLY A 207 -2.06 8.10 -6.80
C GLY A 207 -1.63 6.71 -7.28
N VAL A 208 -1.27 6.56 -8.57
CA VAL A 208 -0.57 5.38 -9.09
C VAL A 208 0.79 5.82 -9.60
N LEU A 209 1.84 5.47 -8.87
CA LEU A 209 3.23 5.70 -9.27
C LEU A 209 3.86 4.39 -9.74
N THR A 210 4.79 4.45 -10.67
CA THR A 210 5.39 3.24 -11.20
C THR A 210 6.80 3.48 -11.71
N SER A 211 7.64 2.43 -11.64
CA SER A 211 8.95 2.40 -12.32
C SER A 211 8.85 2.00 -13.79
N LEU A 212 7.67 1.59 -14.25
CA LEU A 212 7.46 1.11 -15.62
C LEU A 212 7.39 2.26 -16.60
N THR A 213 8.00 2.09 -17.78
CA THR A 213 7.74 2.97 -18.92
C THR A 213 6.30 2.76 -19.42
N THR A 214 5.80 3.66 -20.25
CA THR A 214 4.46 3.53 -20.86
C THR A 214 4.27 2.23 -21.63
N GLU A 215 5.30 1.79 -22.35
CA GLU A 215 5.29 0.54 -23.11
C GLU A 215 5.25 -0.67 -22.16
N GLN A 216 6.10 -0.66 -21.12
CA GLN A 216 6.13 -1.71 -20.10
C GLN A 216 4.81 -1.79 -19.33
N TRP A 217 4.20 -0.63 -19.00
CA TRP A 217 2.87 -0.57 -18.40
C TRP A 217 1.83 -1.23 -19.30
N THR A 218 1.84 -0.92 -20.60
CA THR A 218 0.88 -1.52 -21.54
C THR A 218 1.03 -3.03 -21.61
N GLY A 219 2.27 -3.55 -21.61
CA GLY A 219 2.55 -4.98 -21.53
C GLY A 219 2.04 -5.61 -20.24
N PHE A 220 2.32 -4.97 -19.11
CA PHE A 220 1.87 -5.38 -17.78
C PHE A 220 0.34 -5.42 -17.65
N ALA A 221 -0.36 -4.35 -18.09
CA ALA A 221 -1.82 -4.29 -18.09
C ALA A 221 -2.45 -5.41 -18.93
N LYS A 222 -1.86 -5.72 -20.11
CA LYS A 222 -2.28 -6.87 -20.93
C LYS A 222 -2.09 -8.21 -20.23
N ALA A 223 -1.02 -8.36 -19.44
CA ALA A 223 -0.79 -9.57 -18.66
C ALA A 223 -1.86 -9.72 -17.56
N LEU A 224 -2.16 -8.65 -16.84
CA LEU A 224 -3.20 -8.64 -15.81
C LEU A 224 -4.60 -8.99 -16.36
N ALA A 225 -4.91 -8.58 -17.59
CA ALA A 225 -6.20 -8.85 -18.23
C ALA A 225 -6.42 -10.33 -18.57
N LYS A 226 -5.38 -11.18 -18.49
CA LYS A 226 -5.50 -12.64 -18.73
C LYS A 226 -5.95 -13.43 -17.50
N ASN A 227 -5.91 -12.82 -16.31
CA ASN A 227 -6.30 -13.39 -15.02
C ASN A 227 -7.73 -12.98 -14.64
#